data_465173c7f09c3e5a5c0bc222ed10249d
#
_entry.id   465173c7f09c3e5a5c0bc222ed10249d
#
_cell.length_a   1.000
_cell.length_b   1.000
_cell.length_c   1.000
_cell.angle_alpha   90.00
_cell.angle_beta   90.00
_cell.angle_gamma   90.00
#
_symmetry.space_group_name_H-M   'P 1'
#
loop_
_entity.id
_entity.type
_entity.pdbx_description
1 polymer ?
#
loop_
_entity_poly.entity_id
_entity_poly.type
_entity_poly.pdbx_seq_one_letter_code
_entity_poly.pdbx_strand_id
1 'polypeptide(L)'
;MVPPRQIGFSVPAVSHDPDVFDREVLVGGVRWAVVEYSPGSGRVGWCEAPHSGYVVSGAITYEFEDGSADLAVGAGEAFVLPTAPRHRGRNEGAEVARLFIIDGIAS
;
A
#
# COMPACT_ATOMS: atom_id res chain seq x y z
N MET A 1 -12.18 -9.32 23.59
CA MET A 1 -12.68 -9.58 22.21
C MET A 1 -13.29 -8.32 21.64
N VAL A 2 -12.92 -7.99 20.43
CA VAL A 2 -13.49 -6.84 19.72
C VAL A 2 -14.82 -7.28 19.08
N PRO A 3 -15.93 -6.54 19.26
CA PRO A 3 -17.18 -6.90 18.62
C PRO A 3 -17.09 -6.79 17.10
N PRO A 4 -17.85 -7.58 16.36
CA PRO A 4 -17.92 -7.44 14.91
C PRO A 4 -18.37 -6.04 14.52
N ARG A 5 -17.73 -5.45 13.51
CA ARG A 5 -18.09 -4.13 13.00
C ARG A 5 -17.64 -3.95 11.56
N GLN A 6 -18.29 -3.03 10.86
CA GLN A 6 -17.85 -2.60 9.55
C GLN A 6 -16.79 -1.51 9.68
N ILE A 7 -15.84 -1.52 8.75
CA ILE A 7 -14.85 -0.45 8.60
C ILE A 7 -15.06 0.15 7.21
N GLY A 8 -15.50 1.40 7.18
CA GLY A 8 -15.73 2.10 5.92
C GLY A 8 -14.56 3.02 5.58
N PHE A 9 -14.28 3.17 4.29
CA PHE A 9 -13.20 4.03 3.79
C PHE A 9 -13.73 5.27 3.06
N SER A 10 -14.99 5.66 3.32
CA SER A 10 -15.54 6.94 2.85
C SER A 10 -15.00 8.09 3.68
N VAL A 11 -13.69 8.26 3.66
CA VAL A 11 -12.96 9.30 4.36
C VAL A 11 -12.20 10.14 3.33
N PRO A 12 -11.85 11.40 3.64
CA PRO A 12 -11.06 12.21 2.71
C PRO A 12 -9.74 11.53 2.39
N ALA A 13 -9.36 11.56 1.11
CA ALA A 13 -8.06 11.07 0.70
C ALA A 13 -6.96 12.03 1.13
N VAL A 14 -5.83 11.48 1.56
CA VAL A 14 -4.62 12.23 1.89
C VAL A 14 -3.59 11.92 0.82
N SER A 15 -2.92 12.94 0.29
CA SER A 15 -1.90 12.78 -0.72
C SER A 15 -0.56 13.27 -0.19
N HIS A 16 0.34 12.34 0.10
CA HIS A 16 1.71 12.64 0.53
C HIS A 16 2.69 12.72 -0.63
N ASP A 17 2.35 12.09 -1.76
CA ASP A 17 3.11 12.08 -2.99
C ASP A 17 2.19 12.44 -4.16
N PRO A 18 2.69 13.05 -5.23
CA PRO A 18 1.86 13.41 -6.38
C PRO A 18 1.13 12.18 -6.95
N ASP A 19 -0.19 12.31 -7.12
CA ASP A 19 -1.05 11.31 -7.75
C ASP A 19 -1.10 9.96 -7.03
N VAL A 20 -0.76 9.95 -5.74
CA VAL A 20 -0.97 8.81 -4.83
C VAL A 20 -1.92 9.25 -3.73
N PHE A 21 -3.02 8.52 -3.54
CA PHE A 21 -4.11 8.91 -2.64
C PHE A 21 -4.35 7.82 -1.60
N ASP A 22 -4.21 8.18 -0.33
CA ASP A 22 -4.41 7.28 0.81
C ASP A 22 -5.71 7.63 1.52
N ARG A 23 -6.58 6.63 1.71
CA ARG A 23 -7.75 6.73 2.59
C ARG A 23 -7.49 5.84 3.78
N GLU A 24 -7.32 6.46 4.95
CA GLU A 24 -6.80 5.78 6.13
C GLU A 24 -7.83 5.75 7.24
N VAL A 25 -7.91 4.60 7.93
CA VAL A 25 -8.71 4.41 9.13
C VAL A 25 -7.87 3.67 10.16
N LEU A 26 -7.87 4.14 11.40
CA LEU A 26 -7.22 3.44 12.49
C LEU A 26 -8.20 2.44 13.11
N VAL A 27 -7.76 1.20 13.22
CA VAL A 27 -8.54 0.12 13.81
C VAL A 27 -7.69 -0.53 14.90
N GLY A 28 -8.07 -0.32 16.16
CA GLY A 28 -7.27 -0.83 17.29
C GLY A 28 -5.83 -0.32 17.29
N GLY A 29 -5.62 0.93 16.87
CA GLY A 29 -4.29 1.53 16.79
C GLY A 29 -3.48 1.11 15.56
N VAL A 30 -4.03 0.27 14.69
CA VAL A 30 -3.38 -0.19 13.47
C VAL A 30 -3.95 0.58 12.28
N ARG A 31 -3.08 1.05 11.41
CA ARG A 31 -3.50 1.78 10.20
C ARG A 31 -3.98 0.79 9.14
N TRP A 32 -5.21 0.98 8.71
CA TRP A 32 -5.79 0.32 7.55
C TRP A 32 -5.97 1.37 6.46
N ALA A 33 -5.57 1.07 5.23
CA ALA A 33 -5.62 2.04 4.15
C ALA A 33 -6.06 1.42 2.83
N VAL A 34 -6.86 2.19 2.09
CA VAL A 34 -7.05 1.96 0.67
C VAL A 34 -6.19 2.99 -0.05
N VAL A 35 -5.25 2.52 -0.86
CA VAL A 35 -4.28 3.37 -1.55
C VAL A 35 -4.51 3.27 -3.05
N GLU A 36 -4.55 4.41 -3.71
CA GLU A 36 -4.68 4.47 -5.17
C GLU A 36 -3.47 5.17 -5.76
N TYR A 37 -2.82 4.50 -6.70
CA TYR A 37 -1.71 5.04 -7.48
C TYR A 37 -2.21 5.30 -8.90
N SER A 38 -2.17 6.55 -9.33
CA SER A 38 -2.43 6.88 -10.74
C SER A 38 -1.34 6.29 -11.64
N PRO A 39 -1.63 6.03 -12.92
CA PRO A 39 -0.61 5.55 -13.85
C PRO A 39 0.63 6.44 -13.85
N GLY A 40 1.80 5.83 -13.72
CA GLY A 40 3.08 6.54 -13.69
C GLY A 40 3.46 7.17 -12.36
N SER A 41 2.60 7.08 -11.35
CA SER A 41 2.89 7.65 -10.03
C SER A 41 3.66 6.68 -9.15
N GLY A 42 4.28 7.20 -8.09
CA GLY A 42 5.00 6.39 -7.12
C GLY A 42 5.37 7.18 -5.89
N ARG A 43 5.82 6.47 -4.89
CA ARG A 43 6.35 7.07 -3.67
C ARG A 43 7.74 7.64 -3.94
N VAL A 44 8.01 8.83 -3.42
CA VAL A 44 9.31 9.48 -3.56
C VAL A 44 10.31 8.93 -2.54
N GLY A 45 9.88 8.77 -1.29
CA GLY A 45 10.73 8.34 -0.20
C GLY A 45 10.70 6.84 0.04
N TRP A 46 11.77 6.33 0.65
CA TRP A 46 11.82 4.96 1.12
C TRP A 46 11.01 4.80 2.40
N CYS A 47 10.28 3.70 2.50
CA CYS A 47 9.44 3.36 3.65
C CYS A 47 10.03 2.17 4.39
N GLU A 48 10.09 2.25 5.72
CA GLU A 48 10.52 1.15 6.57
C GLU A 48 9.38 0.56 7.43
N ALA A 49 8.17 1.10 7.29
CA ALA A 49 7.01 0.54 7.98
C ALA A 49 6.64 -0.82 7.35
N PRO A 50 6.45 -1.86 8.16
CA PRO A 50 6.00 -3.14 7.62
C PRO A 50 4.55 -3.04 7.14
N HIS A 51 4.28 -3.61 5.97
CA HIS A 51 2.93 -3.63 5.39
C HIS A 51 2.55 -5.04 4.99
N SER A 52 1.26 -5.34 5.11
CA SER A 52 0.64 -6.48 4.42
C SER A 52 -0.51 -5.93 3.59
N GLY A 53 -0.66 -6.40 2.37
CA GLY A 53 -1.66 -5.84 1.49
C GLY A 53 -2.16 -6.79 0.43
N TYR A 54 -3.16 -6.28 -0.30
CA TYR A 54 -3.82 -7.00 -1.38
C TYR A 54 -4.10 -6.02 -2.51
N VAL A 55 -3.78 -6.41 -3.73
CA VAL A 55 -4.06 -5.58 -4.91
C VAL A 55 -5.48 -5.88 -5.40
N VAL A 56 -6.35 -4.88 -5.30
CA VAL A 56 -7.75 -4.99 -5.71
C VAL A 56 -7.87 -4.88 -7.23
N SER A 57 -7.16 -3.92 -7.82
CA SER A 57 -7.17 -3.69 -9.27
C SER A 57 -5.87 -3.04 -9.71
N GLY A 58 -5.51 -3.21 -10.97
CA GLY A 58 -4.25 -2.73 -11.51
C GLY A 58 -3.08 -3.59 -11.04
N ALA A 59 -1.91 -2.99 -10.94
CA ALA A 59 -0.69 -3.64 -10.47
C ALA A 59 0.23 -2.62 -9.83
N ILE A 60 1.03 -3.06 -8.88
CA ILE A 60 2.02 -2.26 -8.18
C ILE A 60 3.38 -2.93 -8.28
N THR A 61 4.44 -2.14 -8.41
CA THR A 61 5.81 -2.61 -8.35
C THR A 61 6.49 -2.00 -7.14
N TYR A 62 7.04 -2.84 -6.27
CA TYR A 62 7.84 -2.39 -5.14
C TYR A 62 9.31 -2.53 -5.48
N GLU A 63 10.07 -1.44 -5.30
CA GLU A 63 11.51 -1.49 -5.37
C GLU A 63 12.12 -1.39 -3.98
N PHE A 64 13.32 -1.89 -3.82
CA PHE A 64 14.00 -2.00 -2.53
C PHE A 64 15.31 -1.24 -2.53
N GLU A 65 15.55 -0.53 -1.41
CA GLU A 65 16.72 0.35 -1.28
C GLU A 65 18.04 -0.41 -1.38
N ASP A 66 18.07 -1.66 -0.98
CA ASP A 66 19.28 -2.50 -1.03
C ASP A 66 19.62 -3.01 -2.44
N GLY A 67 18.81 -2.67 -3.44
CA GLY A 67 19.03 -3.09 -4.82
C GLY A 67 18.58 -4.52 -5.13
N SER A 68 17.91 -5.20 -4.20
CA SER A 68 17.32 -6.50 -4.49
C SER A 68 16.22 -6.38 -5.55
N ALA A 69 15.87 -7.51 -6.17
CA ALA A 69 14.93 -7.54 -7.28
C ALA A 69 13.58 -6.93 -6.92
N ASP A 70 13.00 -6.16 -7.83
CA ASP A 70 11.67 -5.59 -7.67
C ASP A 70 10.62 -6.68 -7.46
N LEU A 71 9.59 -6.34 -6.70
CA LEU A 71 8.44 -7.20 -6.47
C LEU A 71 7.23 -6.61 -7.22
N ALA A 72 6.78 -7.30 -8.26
CA ALA A 72 5.58 -6.93 -8.99
C ALA A 72 4.39 -7.72 -8.45
N VAL A 73 3.31 -7.03 -8.10
CA VAL A 73 2.10 -7.63 -7.54
C VAL A 73 0.91 -7.16 -8.38
N GLY A 74 0.16 -8.12 -8.92
CA GLY A 74 -1.01 -7.83 -9.75
C GLY A 74 -2.33 -8.01 -9.01
N ALA A 75 -3.42 -7.63 -9.66
CA ALA A 75 -4.76 -7.77 -9.12
C ALA A 75 -5.03 -9.22 -8.68
N GLY A 76 -5.61 -9.36 -7.50
CA GLY A 76 -5.89 -10.67 -6.91
C GLY A 76 -4.74 -11.26 -6.12
N GLU A 77 -3.60 -10.58 -6.04
CA GLU A 77 -2.43 -11.03 -5.30
C GLU A 77 -2.20 -10.20 -4.04
N ALA A 78 -1.71 -10.85 -3.00
CA ALA A 78 -1.32 -10.20 -1.76
C ALA A 78 0.20 -10.08 -1.67
N PHE A 79 0.66 -9.22 -0.76
CA PHE A 79 2.08 -9.02 -0.53
C PHE A 79 2.36 -8.78 0.95
N VAL A 80 3.60 -9.06 1.34
CA VAL A 80 4.12 -8.76 2.67
C VAL A 80 5.43 -8.00 2.48
N LEU A 81 5.54 -6.84 3.12
CA LEU A 81 6.74 -6.01 3.10
C LEU A 81 7.25 -5.87 4.52
N PRO A 82 8.40 -6.49 4.85
CA PRO A 82 9.00 -6.33 6.18
C PRO A 82 9.64 -4.94 6.33
N THR A 83 10.11 -4.63 7.54
CA THR A 83 10.77 -3.36 7.84
C THR A 83 12.04 -3.15 7.00
N ALA A 84 12.78 -4.22 6.76
CA ALA A 84 14.01 -4.19 5.96
C ALA A 84 14.01 -5.30 4.91
N PRO A 85 14.45 -5.01 3.68
CA PRO A 85 14.93 -3.73 3.19
C PRO A 85 13.79 -2.69 3.09
N ARG A 86 14.15 -1.40 3.12
CA ARG A 86 13.15 -0.34 2.89
C ARG A 86 12.65 -0.43 1.46
N HIS A 87 11.40 -0.05 1.27
CA HIS A 87 10.69 -0.19 0.00
C HIS A 87 10.03 1.11 -0.42
N ARG A 88 9.67 1.19 -1.68
CA ARG A 88 8.74 2.20 -2.21
C ARG A 88 7.99 1.63 -3.40
N GLY A 89 6.68 1.93 -3.47
CA GLY A 89 5.82 1.45 -4.55
C GLY A 89 5.72 2.43 -5.70
N ARG A 90 5.51 1.91 -6.90
CA ARG A 90 5.22 2.70 -8.09
C ARG A 90 4.25 1.94 -9.00
N ASN A 91 3.45 2.70 -9.72
CA ASN A 91 2.56 2.15 -10.73
C ASN A 91 3.18 2.34 -12.11
N GLU A 92 3.68 1.27 -12.70
CA GLU A 92 4.27 1.26 -14.05
C GLU A 92 3.25 0.92 -15.13
N GLY A 93 2.01 0.65 -14.76
CA GLY A 93 0.94 0.27 -15.69
C GLY A 93 0.19 1.46 -16.24
N ALA A 94 -0.78 1.17 -17.11
CA ALA A 94 -1.64 2.15 -17.75
C ALA A 94 -2.95 2.40 -17.00
N GLU A 95 -3.23 1.63 -15.96
CA GLU A 95 -4.45 1.72 -15.15
C GLU A 95 -4.14 2.16 -13.73
N VAL A 96 -5.15 2.71 -13.04
CA VAL A 96 -5.04 3.00 -11.61
C VAL A 96 -4.79 1.70 -10.85
N ALA A 97 -3.81 1.71 -9.95
CA ALA A 97 -3.58 0.60 -9.04
C ALA A 97 -4.28 0.91 -7.70
N ARG A 98 -5.16 0.02 -7.27
CA ARG A 98 -5.87 0.14 -6.00
C ARG A 98 -5.45 -1.00 -5.09
N LEU A 99 -5.01 -0.65 -3.90
CA LEU A 99 -4.48 -1.58 -2.91
C LEU A 99 -5.21 -1.42 -1.60
N PHE A 100 -5.37 -2.54 -0.88
CA PHE A 100 -5.73 -2.50 0.53
C PHE A 100 -4.50 -2.88 1.34
N ILE A 101 -4.14 -2.07 2.32
CA ILE A 101 -2.92 -2.23 3.12
C ILE A 101 -3.26 -2.16 4.60
N ILE A 102 -2.65 -3.03 5.38
CA ILE A 102 -2.66 -2.97 6.84
C ILE A 102 -1.22 -2.86 7.32
N ASP A 103 -0.92 -1.82 8.09
CA ASP A 103 0.42 -1.59 8.62
C ASP A 103 0.69 -2.41 9.88
N GLY A 104 1.97 -2.76 10.06
CA GLY A 104 2.46 -3.27 11.33
C GLY A 104 2.13 -4.73 11.65
N ILE A 105 1.58 -5.49 10.70
CA ILE A 105 1.26 -6.90 10.91
C ILE A 105 2.20 -7.87 10.21
N ALA A 106 3.09 -7.38 9.38
CA ALA A 106 4.15 -8.19 8.80
C ALA A 106 5.23 -8.40 9.85
N SER A 107 5.46 -9.59 10.25
CA SER A 107 6.46 -9.90 11.27
C SER A 107 7.53 -10.83 10.74
#